data_45d2d51b6a2fc17baacf73d153cd1abe
#
_entry.id   45d2d51b6a2fc17baacf73d153cd1abe
#
_cell.length_a   1.000
_cell.length_b   1.000
_cell.length_c   1.000
_cell.angle_alpha   90.00
_cell.angle_beta   90.00
_cell.angle_gamma   90.00
#
_symmetry.space_group_name_H-M   'P 1'
#
loop_
_entity.id
_entity.type
_entity.pdbx_description
1 polymer ?
#
loop_
_entity_poly.entity_id
_entity_poly.type
_entity_poly.pdbx_seq_one_letter_code
_entity_poly.pdbx_strand_id
1 'polypeptide(L)'
;MNQKSKKFQTRMLTCIVLVVFCLIVIAIFAYSYISRYESKKLDIKSRYTFSIDVDSNVTGYSNEDMTELAKAWLNKYVNQYRQRFVSYSMSVKKYGIDSVTMLDSDNNTVLLSFWVVPQDTESDYFSSWDGIMDNGVLKCEWVVSFYLDDNFNDTGTLYVTSVLSSEDYGLKQYYANLGIDSGGDTEVTTNSNKDQLANYVVRDNSLYITYDGGEKYVTVPASYSYLLYEDNSITSLKEGSYMITTEKTAFVYGGKTANSTKVPVTVIYSDDKGENWTTCELDNIYNADYYYVKFFDVNNGVVICGYAKSNDTNESSRIYKTSNGGESWETVGSGPATNIIKGVVYVTADVGFFCYDYVDGMDSNLYKTDDGGKTFAKVILEAQELDSSAANSQNQESSSKADGTSVTSESTEQLKWNDVYKEALVPVVDSTGIITIYLTQGKNGVYNDGKTAAKYQSSDNGSTWKYIGQMEIKD
;
A
#
# COMPACT_ATOMS: atom_id res chain seq x y z
N MET A 1 17.60 76.53 31.27
CA MET A 1 16.92 75.48 30.47
C MET A 1 15.49 75.37 30.95
N ASN A 2 14.51 75.65 30.06
CA ASN A 2 13.15 76.04 30.41
C ASN A 2 12.35 74.79 30.89
N GLN A 3 11.63 74.92 31.98
CA GLN A 3 10.84 73.87 32.64
C GLN A 3 9.85 73.11 31.68
N LYS A 4 9.42 73.82 30.61
CA LYS A 4 8.59 73.24 29.51
C LYS A 4 9.36 72.28 28.67
N SER A 5 10.66 72.46 28.44
CA SER A 5 11.52 71.52 27.66
C SER A 5 11.76 70.23 28.41
N LYS A 6 11.97 70.25 29.72
CA LYS A 6 12.12 69.05 30.54
C LYS A 6 10.83 68.15 30.56
N LYS A 7 9.66 68.81 30.70
CA LYS A 7 8.36 68.08 30.64
C LYS A 7 8.10 67.47 29.29
N PHE A 8 8.50 68.11 28.20
CA PHE A 8 8.36 67.55 26.85
C PHE A 8 9.28 66.35 26.66
N GLN A 9 10.56 66.47 27.08
CA GLN A 9 11.51 65.34 27.00
C GLN A 9 11.07 64.13 27.84
N THR A 10 10.53 64.33 29.04
CA THR A 10 10.03 63.25 29.89
C THR A 10 8.82 62.59 29.26
N ARG A 11 7.87 63.30 28.68
CA ARG A 11 6.71 62.73 27.96
C ARG A 11 7.13 61.96 26.73
N MET A 12 8.10 62.49 25.97
CA MET A 12 8.66 61.80 24.80
C MET A 12 9.37 60.51 25.21
N LEU A 13 10.15 60.51 26.28
CA LEU A 13 10.81 59.31 26.81
C LEU A 13 9.78 58.29 27.29
N THR A 14 8.72 58.67 27.96
CA THR A 14 7.64 57.79 28.42
C THR A 14 6.92 57.16 27.23
N CYS A 15 6.64 57.90 26.15
CA CYS A 15 6.06 57.34 24.93
C CYS A 15 6.98 56.30 24.25
N ILE A 16 8.29 56.58 24.18
CA ILE A 16 9.27 55.63 23.61
C ILE A 16 9.31 54.35 24.43
N VAL A 17 9.37 54.44 25.77
CA VAL A 17 9.35 53.27 26.66
C VAL A 17 8.07 52.45 26.47
N LEU A 18 6.92 53.08 26.31
CA LEU A 18 5.64 52.44 26.10
C LEU A 18 5.58 51.71 24.74
N VAL A 19 6.11 52.33 23.68
CA VAL A 19 6.21 51.72 22.35
C VAL A 19 7.13 50.52 22.38
N VAL A 20 8.29 50.62 23.02
CA VAL A 20 9.24 49.50 23.16
C VAL A 20 8.60 48.36 23.96
N PHE A 21 7.88 48.65 25.03
CA PHE A 21 7.15 47.66 25.80
C PHE A 21 6.08 46.94 24.95
N CYS A 22 5.30 47.70 24.18
CA CYS A 22 4.32 47.06 23.26
C CYS A 22 4.98 46.19 22.21
N LEU A 23 6.12 46.57 21.65
CA LEU A 23 6.86 45.76 20.68
C LEU A 23 7.39 44.49 21.32
N ILE A 24 7.88 44.52 22.56
CA ILE A 24 8.33 43.36 23.31
C ILE A 24 7.15 42.37 23.54
N VAL A 25 6.00 42.93 23.97
CA VAL A 25 4.79 42.11 24.18
C VAL A 25 4.35 41.44 22.88
N ILE A 26 4.32 42.19 21.77
CA ILE A 26 3.99 41.65 20.44
C ILE A 26 5.00 40.54 20.04
N ALA A 27 6.30 40.77 20.26
CA ALA A 27 7.33 39.79 19.97
C ALA A 27 7.18 38.48 20.79
N ILE A 28 6.82 38.60 22.07
CA ILE A 28 6.56 37.46 22.95
C ILE A 28 5.33 36.69 22.45
N PHE A 29 4.25 37.39 22.09
CA PHE A 29 3.06 36.73 21.53
C PHE A 29 3.36 36.07 20.19
N ALA A 30 4.10 36.74 19.30
CA ALA A 30 4.51 36.19 18.02
C ALA A 30 5.40 34.92 18.20
N TYR A 31 6.39 35.00 19.10
CA TYR A 31 7.24 33.87 19.43
C TYR A 31 6.44 32.70 20.03
N SER A 32 5.56 32.97 20.97
CA SER A 32 4.68 31.95 21.56
C SER A 32 3.74 31.33 20.51
N TYR A 33 3.26 32.13 19.55
CA TYR A 33 2.42 31.64 18.45
C TYR A 33 3.20 30.76 17.50
N ILE A 34 4.40 31.19 17.07
CA ILE A 34 5.30 30.44 16.18
C ILE A 34 5.74 29.11 16.85
N SER A 35 6.16 29.19 18.11
CA SER A 35 6.57 28.01 18.87
C SER A 35 5.43 26.96 19.01
N ARG A 36 4.20 27.43 19.25
CA ARG A 36 3.02 26.54 19.27
C ARG A 36 2.69 25.99 17.88
N TYR A 37 2.93 26.77 16.84
CA TYR A 37 2.75 26.33 15.46
C TYR A 37 3.74 25.21 15.11
N GLU A 38 5.02 25.40 15.38
CA GLU A 38 6.07 24.42 15.12
C GLU A 38 5.88 23.13 15.92
N SER A 39 5.56 23.24 17.21
CA SER A 39 5.35 22.05 18.06
C SER A 39 4.13 21.21 17.64
N LYS A 40 3.06 21.87 17.17
CA LYS A 40 1.86 21.16 16.73
C LYS A 40 1.97 20.58 15.32
N LYS A 41 2.81 21.15 14.46
CA LYS A 41 3.08 20.62 13.14
C LYS A 41 3.79 19.25 13.18
N LEU A 42 4.49 18.96 14.27
CA LEU A 42 5.18 17.70 14.52
C LEU A 42 4.27 16.59 15.11
N ASP A 43 3.04 16.92 15.53
CA ASP A 43 2.14 15.97 16.20
C ASP A 43 1.34 15.08 15.24
N ILE A 44 1.36 15.33 13.93
CA ILE A 44 0.69 14.49 12.95
C ILE A 44 1.57 13.27 12.68
N LYS A 45 1.11 12.12 13.15
CA LYS A 45 1.79 10.84 13.00
C LYS A 45 1.05 9.96 12.01
N SER A 46 1.77 9.04 11.39
CA SER A 46 1.13 8.03 10.57
C SER A 46 0.23 7.12 11.41
N ARG A 47 -0.79 6.52 10.80
CA ARG A 47 -1.72 5.59 11.46
C ARG A 47 -1.02 4.40 12.13
N TYR A 48 0.12 3.96 11.60
CA TYR A 48 0.90 2.83 12.15
C TYR A 48 1.73 3.20 13.38
N THR A 49 2.19 4.43 13.49
CA THR A 49 3.02 4.87 14.62
C THR A 49 2.25 5.62 15.69
N PHE A 50 0.95 5.84 15.47
CA PHE A 50 0.10 6.55 16.40
C PHE A 50 -0.47 5.60 17.44
N SER A 51 -0.16 5.82 18.71
CA SER A 51 -0.63 5.07 19.86
C SER A 51 -1.47 5.92 20.79
N ILE A 52 -2.22 5.27 21.68
CA ILE A 52 -2.95 5.95 22.77
C ILE A 52 -2.57 5.32 24.10
N ASP A 53 -2.54 6.14 25.15
CA ASP A 53 -2.42 5.68 26.52
C ASP A 53 -3.77 5.12 26.98
N VAL A 54 -3.74 3.99 27.65
CA VAL A 54 -4.91 3.27 28.16
C VAL A 54 -4.79 3.13 29.67
N ASP A 55 -5.88 3.27 30.39
CA ASP A 55 -5.90 3.13 31.84
C ASP A 55 -5.63 1.65 32.23
N SER A 56 -4.65 1.42 33.09
CA SER A 56 -4.17 0.09 33.49
C SER A 56 -5.15 -0.77 34.29
N ASN A 57 -6.27 -0.18 34.70
CA ASN A 57 -7.28 -0.94 35.42
C ASN A 57 -8.08 -1.91 34.54
N VAL A 58 -7.83 -1.93 33.24
CA VAL A 58 -8.47 -2.82 32.27
C VAL A 58 -7.61 -4.07 32.11
N THR A 59 -7.76 -5.03 32.99
CA THR A 59 -7.14 -6.35 32.90
C THR A 59 -8.08 -7.32 32.17
N GLY A 60 -7.74 -7.63 30.93
CA GLY A 60 -8.52 -8.54 30.07
C GLY A 60 -9.62 -7.80 29.33
N TYR A 61 -9.39 -7.55 28.05
CA TYR A 61 -10.33 -6.84 27.20
C TYR A 61 -11.45 -7.78 26.75
N SER A 62 -12.69 -7.41 27.08
CA SER A 62 -13.86 -7.94 26.39
C SER A 62 -13.90 -7.36 24.95
N ASN A 63 -14.63 -7.99 24.04
CA ASN A 63 -14.85 -7.46 22.69
C ASN A 63 -15.41 -6.03 22.71
N GLU A 64 -16.20 -5.68 23.72
CA GLU A 64 -16.80 -4.36 23.91
C GLU A 64 -15.74 -3.32 24.31
N ASP A 65 -14.83 -3.67 25.19
CA ASP A 65 -13.72 -2.79 25.61
C ASP A 65 -12.81 -2.48 24.43
N MET A 66 -12.44 -3.48 23.59
CA MET A 66 -11.60 -3.28 22.44
C MET A 66 -12.25 -2.40 21.36
N THR A 67 -13.56 -2.52 21.15
CA THR A 67 -14.27 -1.63 20.21
C THR A 67 -14.30 -0.19 20.69
N GLU A 68 -14.44 0.05 22.00
CA GLU A 68 -14.37 1.40 22.58
C GLU A 68 -12.93 1.97 22.53
N LEU A 69 -11.91 1.15 22.76
CA LEU A 69 -10.51 1.56 22.60
C LEU A 69 -10.18 1.91 21.14
N ALA A 70 -10.66 1.13 20.18
CA ALA A 70 -10.51 1.40 18.77
C ALA A 70 -11.19 2.72 18.35
N LYS A 71 -12.39 2.99 18.86
CA LYS A 71 -13.07 4.30 18.69
C LYS A 71 -12.25 5.44 19.28
N ALA A 72 -11.72 5.27 20.48
CA ALA A 72 -10.90 6.29 21.15
C ALA A 72 -9.63 6.56 20.34
N TRP A 73 -8.98 5.52 19.82
CA TRP A 73 -7.83 5.64 18.95
C TRP A 73 -8.18 6.41 17.67
N LEU A 74 -9.23 6.01 16.93
CA LEU A 74 -9.64 6.66 15.70
C LEU A 74 -10.01 8.13 15.93
N ASN A 75 -10.77 8.42 16.99
CA ASN A 75 -11.10 9.78 17.37
C ASN A 75 -9.85 10.63 17.61
N LYS A 76 -8.89 10.11 18.36
CA LYS A 76 -7.64 10.82 18.66
C LYS A 76 -6.80 10.98 17.39
N TYR A 77 -6.74 9.95 16.54
CA TYR A 77 -6.05 9.98 15.26
C TYR A 77 -6.63 11.03 14.30
N VAL A 78 -7.93 11.01 14.02
CA VAL A 78 -8.57 11.96 13.09
C VAL A 78 -8.54 13.38 13.64
N ASN A 79 -8.62 13.57 14.96
CA ASN A 79 -8.56 14.91 15.57
C ASN A 79 -7.21 15.60 15.40
N GLN A 80 -6.11 14.91 15.08
CA GLN A 80 -4.86 15.54 14.70
C GLN A 80 -5.04 16.40 13.44
N TYR A 81 -5.79 15.91 12.47
CA TYR A 81 -6.05 16.58 11.19
C TYR A 81 -7.07 17.72 11.29
N ARG A 82 -7.67 17.93 12.45
CA ARG A 82 -8.61 19.03 12.73
C ARG A 82 -7.99 20.19 13.50
N GLN A 83 -6.71 20.11 13.75
CA GLN A 83 -6.02 21.16 14.51
C GLN A 83 -5.77 22.41 13.66
N ARG A 84 -5.79 23.57 14.30
CA ARG A 84 -5.70 24.88 13.64
C ARG A 84 -4.48 25.06 12.71
N PHE A 85 -3.41 24.33 12.96
CA PHE A 85 -2.15 24.50 12.27
C PHE A 85 -1.83 23.37 11.27
N VAL A 86 -2.79 22.49 10.99
CA VAL A 86 -2.65 21.50 9.94
C VAL A 86 -2.79 22.19 8.59
N SER A 87 -2.01 21.76 7.60
CA SER A 87 -2.08 22.30 6.25
C SER A 87 -3.47 22.11 5.66
N TYR A 88 -3.91 23.01 4.80
CA TYR A 88 -5.26 22.99 4.20
C TYR A 88 -5.52 21.66 3.47
N SER A 89 -4.54 21.17 2.71
CA SER A 89 -4.62 19.91 1.95
C SER A 89 -4.72 18.65 2.82
N MET A 90 -4.32 18.74 4.09
CA MET A 90 -4.33 17.63 5.05
C MET A 90 -5.46 17.78 6.09
N SER A 91 -6.17 18.89 6.08
CA SER A 91 -7.15 19.21 7.13
C SER A 91 -8.48 18.51 6.92
N VAL A 92 -9.08 18.04 8.02
CA VAL A 92 -10.42 17.44 8.07
C VAL A 92 -11.40 18.43 8.70
N LYS A 93 -12.46 18.78 7.97
CA LYS A 93 -13.58 19.62 8.45
C LYS A 93 -14.43 18.94 9.49
N LYS A 94 -14.89 17.73 9.12
CA LYS A 94 -15.83 16.90 9.90
C LYS A 94 -15.44 15.45 9.73
N TYR A 95 -15.83 14.64 10.67
CA TYR A 95 -15.79 13.19 10.58
C TYR A 95 -16.88 12.58 11.44
N GLY A 96 -17.20 11.33 11.21
CA GLY A 96 -18.06 10.52 12.04
C GLY A 96 -17.64 9.05 11.97
N ILE A 97 -17.99 8.30 12.98
CA ILE A 97 -17.78 6.85 13.06
C ILE A 97 -19.13 6.22 12.86
N ASP A 98 -19.28 5.40 11.82
CA ASP A 98 -20.54 4.72 11.52
C ASP A 98 -20.66 3.44 12.35
N SER A 99 -19.58 2.64 12.40
CA SER A 99 -19.53 1.42 13.20
C SER A 99 -18.11 1.02 13.57
N VAL A 100 -17.98 0.25 14.65
CA VAL A 100 -16.79 -0.47 15.04
C VAL A 100 -17.20 -1.90 15.34
N THR A 101 -16.67 -2.85 14.62
CA THR A 101 -17.05 -4.27 14.73
C THR A 101 -15.83 -5.10 15.04
N MET A 102 -15.88 -5.93 16.09
CA MET A 102 -14.84 -6.91 16.36
C MET A 102 -14.87 -7.99 15.26
N LEU A 103 -13.73 -8.19 14.61
CA LEU A 103 -13.53 -9.26 13.62
C LEU A 103 -12.85 -10.46 14.25
N ASP A 104 -11.81 -10.22 15.02
CA ASP A 104 -11.01 -11.26 15.67
C ASP A 104 -10.61 -10.79 17.07
N SER A 105 -11.18 -11.47 18.08
CA SER A 105 -10.90 -11.15 19.49
C SER A 105 -9.52 -11.60 19.94
N ASP A 106 -9.00 -12.68 19.36
CA ASP A 106 -7.70 -13.24 19.76
C ASP A 106 -6.55 -12.34 19.30
N ASN A 107 -6.76 -11.62 18.19
CA ASN A 107 -5.79 -10.71 17.61
C ASN A 107 -6.16 -9.22 17.75
N ASN A 108 -7.14 -8.91 18.60
CA ASN A 108 -7.61 -7.54 18.81
C ASN A 108 -7.85 -6.77 17.49
N THR A 109 -8.47 -7.46 16.51
CA THR A 109 -8.70 -6.92 15.17
C THR A 109 -10.14 -6.44 15.02
N VAL A 110 -10.30 -5.20 14.63
CA VAL A 110 -11.59 -4.54 14.47
C VAL A 110 -11.77 -3.95 13.08
N LEU A 111 -12.98 -3.94 12.57
CA LEU A 111 -13.39 -3.14 11.42
C LEU A 111 -13.87 -1.78 11.89
N LEU A 112 -13.25 -0.74 11.39
CA LEU A 112 -13.63 0.66 11.60
C LEU A 112 -14.29 1.19 10.33
N SER A 113 -15.62 1.40 10.35
CA SER A 113 -16.33 2.12 9.30
C SER A 113 -16.56 3.55 9.73
N PHE A 114 -16.02 4.51 8.98
CA PHE A 114 -16.08 5.93 9.32
C PHE A 114 -16.00 6.80 8.07
N TRP A 115 -16.31 8.07 8.23
CA TRP A 115 -16.20 9.04 7.15
C TRP A 115 -15.51 10.31 7.60
N VAL A 116 -14.85 10.96 6.66
CA VAL A 116 -14.26 12.29 6.85
C VAL A 116 -14.68 13.23 5.73
N VAL A 117 -14.79 14.51 6.04
CA VAL A 117 -14.94 15.58 5.05
C VAL A 117 -13.63 16.33 5.01
N PRO A 118 -12.79 16.15 3.99
CA PRO A 118 -11.58 16.92 3.81
C PRO A 118 -11.85 18.42 3.68
N GLN A 119 -10.90 19.24 4.06
CA GLN A 119 -10.96 20.68 3.81
C GLN A 119 -10.73 20.97 2.33
N ASP A 120 -9.85 20.21 1.72
CA ASP A 120 -9.52 20.21 0.30
C ASP A 120 -9.91 18.85 -0.29
N THR A 121 -10.98 18.84 -1.08
CA THR A 121 -11.50 17.60 -1.71
C THR A 121 -10.74 17.18 -2.96
N GLU A 122 -9.86 18.05 -3.46
CA GLU A 122 -9.00 17.78 -4.62
C GLU A 122 -7.58 17.36 -4.21
N SER A 123 -7.33 17.27 -2.91
CA SER A 123 -6.01 16.88 -2.38
C SER A 123 -5.78 15.37 -2.50
N ASP A 124 -4.66 15.01 -3.10
CA ASP A 124 -4.18 13.62 -3.17
C ASP A 124 -3.79 13.03 -1.80
N TYR A 125 -3.70 13.88 -0.75
CA TYR A 125 -3.28 13.42 0.58
C TYR A 125 -4.14 12.30 1.13
N PHE A 126 -5.46 12.39 0.92
CA PHE A 126 -6.42 11.42 1.45
C PHE A 126 -6.57 10.15 0.59
N SER A 127 -5.90 10.06 -0.56
CA SER A 127 -5.87 8.82 -1.36
C SER A 127 -5.26 7.65 -0.58
N SER A 128 -4.29 7.95 0.31
CA SER A 128 -3.66 6.95 1.20
C SER A 128 -4.55 6.47 2.36
N TRP A 129 -5.77 6.98 2.49
CA TRP A 129 -6.71 6.55 3.53
C TRP A 129 -7.59 5.37 3.09
N ASP A 130 -7.37 4.85 1.89
CA ASP A 130 -8.06 3.67 1.34
C ASP A 130 -9.59 3.81 1.45
N GLY A 131 -10.10 4.97 1.07
CA GLY A 131 -11.51 5.32 1.15
C GLY A 131 -12.11 5.70 -0.20
N ILE A 132 -13.43 5.66 -0.28
CA ILE A 132 -14.17 6.08 -1.48
C ILE A 132 -14.67 7.52 -1.29
N MET A 133 -14.28 8.41 -2.19
CA MET A 133 -14.76 9.79 -2.20
C MET A 133 -16.14 9.87 -2.86
N ASP A 134 -17.14 10.27 -2.10
CA ASP A 134 -18.51 10.44 -2.57
C ASP A 134 -19.04 11.83 -2.17
N ASN A 135 -19.30 12.69 -3.15
CA ASN A 135 -19.84 14.05 -2.92
C ASN A 135 -19.05 14.88 -1.89
N GLY A 136 -17.72 14.76 -1.89
CA GLY A 136 -16.83 15.48 -0.96
C GLY A 136 -16.75 14.87 0.44
N VAL A 137 -17.27 13.67 0.62
CA VAL A 137 -17.15 12.85 1.83
C VAL A 137 -16.31 11.63 1.50
N LEU A 138 -15.21 11.44 2.18
CA LEU A 138 -14.40 10.23 2.08
C LEU A 138 -14.94 9.20 3.07
N LYS A 139 -15.42 8.07 2.57
CA LYS A 139 -15.89 6.93 3.36
C LYS A 139 -14.78 5.90 3.44
N CYS A 140 -14.37 5.53 4.63
CA CYS A 140 -13.26 4.62 4.89
C CYS A 140 -13.74 3.38 5.63
N GLU A 141 -13.19 2.24 5.26
CA GLU A 141 -13.30 0.99 6.00
C GLU A 141 -11.90 0.45 6.26
N TRP A 142 -11.45 0.57 7.52
CA TRP A 142 -10.15 0.07 7.93
C TRP A 142 -10.30 -1.15 8.82
N VAL A 143 -9.56 -2.18 8.50
CA VAL A 143 -9.34 -3.30 9.42
C VAL A 143 -8.07 -3.02 10.19
N VAL A 144 -8.22 -2.84 11.48
CA VAL A 144 -7.13 -2.41 12.36
C VAL A 144 -6.90 -3.45 13.43
N SER A 145 -5.67 -3.94 13.50
CA SER A 145 -5.22 -4.81 14.58
C SER A 145 -4.43 -4.00 15.61
N PHE A 146 -4.65 -4.31 16.88
CA PHE A 146 -4.04 -3.59 17.99
C PHE A 146 -3.22 -4.53 18.86
N TYR A 147 -2.19 -3.97 19.47
CA TYR A 147 -1.42 -4.58 20.55
C TYR A 147 -1.45 -3.67 21.76
N LEU A 148 -1.72 -4.24 22.91
CA LEU A 148 -1.64 -3.53 24.18
C LEU A 148 -0.35 -3.92 24.89
N ASP A 149 0.48 -2.92 25.21
CA ASP A 149 1.62 -3.07 26.07
C ASP A 149 1.22 -2.73 27.50
N ASP A 150 1.09 -3.75 28.34
CA ASP A 150 0.69 -3.66 29.74
C ASP A 150 1.86 -3.68 30.73
N ASN A 151 3.12 -3.66 30.23
CA ASN A 151 4.31 -3.88 31.02
C ASN A 151 4.83 -2.66 31.82
N PHE A 152 4.14 -1.52 31.84
CA PHE A 152 4.65 -0.32 32.52
C PHE A 152 3.61 0.36 33.45
N ASN A 153 3.83 0.23 34.77
CA ASN A 153 3.40 1.16 35.85
C ASN A 153 2.04 1.86 35.65
N ASP A 154 0.96 1.19 35.88
CA ASP A 154 -0.40 1.74 35.96
C ASP A 154 -0.99 2.38 34.70
N THR A 155 -0.31 2.42 33.58
CA THR A 155 -0.83 2.85 32.28
C THR A 155 -0.34 1.95 31.16
N GLY A 156 -1.24 1.33 30.42
CA GLY A 156 -0.91 0.60 29.20
C GLY A 156 -0.84 1.54 27.98
N THR A 157 -0.20 1.10 26.93
CA THR A 157 -0.23 1.81 25.64
C THR A 157 -0.78 0.90 24.55
N LEU A 158 -1.82 1.36 23.87
CA LEU A 158 -2.41 0.67 22.74
C LEU A 158 -1.67 1.09 21.45
N TYR A 159 -1.03 0.14 20.82
CA TYR A 159 -0.35 0.32 19.54
C TYR A 159 -1.16 -0.27 18.40
N VAL A 160 -1.08 0.35 17.23
CA VAL A 160 -1.59 -0.24 16.01
C VAL A 160 -0.51 -1.13 15.40
N THR A 161 -0.85 -2.37 15.15
CA THR A 161 0.04 -3.36 14.53
C THR A 161 -0.20 -3.49 13.04
N SER A 162 -1.45 -3.29 12.61
CA SER A 162 -1.84 -3.35 11.20
C SER A 162 -3.00 -2.40 10.93
N VAL A 163 -2.98 -1.77 9.76
CA VAL A 163 -4.13 -1.08 9.17
C VAL A 163 -4.23 -1.51 7.71
N LEU A 164 -5.28 -2.23 7.38
CA LEU A 164 -5.54 -2.73 6.04
C LEU A 164 -6.85 -2.14 5.52
N SER A 165 -6.99 -2.03 4.21
CA SER A 165 -8.31 -1.82 3.61
C SER A 165 -9.19 -3.05 3.85
N SER A 166 -10.50 -2.90 3.71
CA SER A 166 -11.42 -4.04 3.80
C SER A 166 -11.14 -5.10 2.73
N GLU A 167 -10.63 -4.68 1.58
CA GLU A 167 -10.25 -5.54 0.48
C GLU A 167 -8.95 -6.31 0.78
N ASP A 168 -7.89 -5.62 1.23
CA ASP A 168 -6.60 -6.23 1.58
C ASP A 168 -6.72 -7.23 2.73
N TYR A 169 -7.61 -6.99 3.66
CA TYR A 169 -7.93 -7.94 4.73
C TYR A 169 -8.74 -9.16 4.23
N GLY A 170 -9.35 -9.07 3.05
CA GLY A 170 -10.26 -10.11 2.55
C GLY A 170 -11.57 -10.19 3.33
N LEU A 171 -12.13 -9.05 3.73
CA LEU A 171 -13.31 -8.96 4.59
C LEU A 171 -14.52 -9.72 4.04
N LYS A 172 -14.71 -9.73 2.72
CA LYS A 172 -15.78 -10.50 2.07
C LYS A 172 -15.66 -11.99 2.36
N GLN A 173 -14.44 -12.54 2.27
CA GLN A 173 -14.18 -13.94 2.57
C GLN A 173 -14.33 -14.24 4.05
N TYR A 174 -13.93 -13.32 4.91
CA TYR A 174 -14.15 -13.43 6.35
C TYR A 174 -15.65 -13.61 6.66
N TYR A 175 -16.52 -12.77 6.09
CA TYR A 175 -17.97 -12.90 6.27
C TYR A 175 -18.55 -14.16 5.62
N ALA A 176 -18.08 -14.56 4.45
CA ALA A 176 -18.51 -15.79 3.80
C ALA A 176 -18.16 -17.04 4.63
N ASN A 177 -17.00 -17.06 5.27
CA ASN A 177 -16.60 -18.15 6.18
C ASN A 177 -17.47 -18.21 7.44
N LEU A 178 -18.02 -17.07 7.88
CA LEU A 178 -19.00 -17.02 8.98
C LEU A 178 -20.44 -17.35 8.53
N GLY A 179 -20.67 -17.65 7.24
CA GLY A 179 -22.01 -17.89 6.69
C GLY A 179 -22.88 -16.63 6.57
N ILE A 180 -22.25 -15.45 6.56
CA ILE A 180 -22.91 -14.16 6.40
C ILE A 180 -22.87 -13.77 4.93
N ASP A 181 -24.03 -13.74 4.26
CA ASP A 181 -24.12 -13.31 2.85
C ASP A 181 -23.92 -11.79 2.74
N SER A 182 -22.74 -11.39 2.30
CA SER A 182 -22.39 -9.98 2.11
C SER A 182 -22.78 -9.44 0.74
N GLY A 183 -23.72 -10.07 0.05
CA GLY A 183 -24.40 -9.57 -1.16
C GLY A 183 -23.49 -8.97 -2.23
N GLY A 184 -22.75 -9.78 -2.95
CA GLY A 184 -21.98 -9.34 -4.12
C GLY A 184 -20.74 -10.22 -4.41
N ASP A 185 -20.76 -10.87 -5.55
CA ASP A 185 -19.73 -11.80 -6.03
C ASP A 185 -18.33 -11.21 -6.03
N THR A 186 -17.41 -11.83 -5.29
CA THR A 186 -16.06 -12.20 -5.78
C THR A 186 -15.31 -13.03 -4.74
N GLU A 187 -14.84 -14.19 -5.16
CA GLU A 187 -13.98 -15.08 -4.37
C GLU A 187 -12.61 -14.46 -4.13
N VAL A 188 -12.22 -14.37 -2.86
CA VAL A 188 -10.82 -14.24 -2.46
C VAL A 188 -10.54 -15.33 -1.43
N THR A 189 -9.52 -16.08 -1.68
CA THR A 189 -9.18 -17.32 -1.00
C THR A 189 -8.29 -17.12 0.20
N THR A 190 -8.60 -17.85 1.24
CA THR A 190 -7.90 -17.88 2.51
C THR A 190 -6.55 -18.62 2.42
N ASN A 191 -5.49 -17.98 2.84
CA ASN A 191 -4.32 -18.67 3.36
C ASN A 191 -4.63 -19.21 4.77
N SER A 192 -4.11 -20.40 5.07
CA SER A 192 -4.33 -21.07 6.35
C SER A 192 -4.04 -20.18 7.54
N ASN A 193 -4.87 -20.22 8.57
CA ASN A 193 -4.89 -19.41 9.81
C ASN A 193 -3.54 -19.20 10.53
N LYS A 194 -2.46 -19.87 10.15
CA LYS A 194 -1.14 -19.70 10.75
C LYS A 194 -0.35 -18.50 10.21
N ASP A 195 -0.55 -18.14 8.94
CA ASP A 195 0.24 -17.05 8.33
C ASP A 195 -0.40 -15.67 8.57
N GLN A 196 -1.68 -15.62 8.92
CA GLN A 196 -2.37 -14.37 9.31
C GLN A 196 -1.88 -13.80 10.65
N LEU A 197 -1.23 -14.59 11.49
CA LEU A 197 -0.64 -14.14 12.75
C LEU A 197 0.75 -13.51 12.56
N ALA A 198 1.37 -13.74 11.42
CA ALA A 198 2.69 -13.21 11.11
C ALA A 198 2.56 -11.86 10.39
N ASN A 199 3.06 -10.80 11.03
CA ASN A 199 2.95 -9.44 10.51
C ASN A 199 4.18 -8.61 10.93
N TYR A 200 4.28 -7.39 10.41
CA TYR A 200 5.32 -6.45 10.77
C TYR A 200 4.75 -5.12 11.28
N VAL A 201 5.56 -4.41 12.03
CA VAL A 201 5.30 -3.04 12.46
C VAL A 201 6.59 -2.23 12.43
N VAL A 202 6.49 -0.99 11.95
CA VAL A 202 7.60 -0.02 11.99
C VAL A 202 7.33 0.95 13.13
N ARG A 203 8.23 1.00 14.11
CA ARG A 203 8.18 1.94 15.24
C ARG A 203 9.61 2.33 15.66
N ASP A 204 9.77 3.56 16.12
CA ASP A 204 11.05 4.08 16.61
C ASP A 204 12.23 3.86 15.65
N ASN A 205 11.96 4.02 14.33
CA ASN A 205 12.93 3.79 13.27
C ASN A 205 13.48 2.35 13.22
N SER A 206 12.71 1.39 13.69
CA SER A 206 13.06 -0.03 13.67
C SER A 206 11.91 -0.86 13.12
N LEU A 207 12.25 -1.94 12.43
CA LEU A 207 11.30 -2.92 11.94
C LEU A 207 11.17 -4.05 12.95
N TYR A 208 9.95 -4.33 13.36
CA TYR A 208 9.60 -5.44 14.23
C TYR A 208 8.67 -6.39 13.48
N ILE A 209 8.75 -7.64 13.78
CA ILE A 209 7.85 -8.69 13.31
C ILE A 209 7.22 -9.43 14.47
N THR A 210 6.02 -9.93 14.25
CA THR A 210 5.31 -10.83 15.15
C THR A 210 4.94 -12.10 14.41
N TYR A 211 4.80 -13.22 15.13
CA TYR A 211 4.35 -14.51 14.59
C TYR A 211 3.13 -15.06 15.34
N ASP A 212 2.62 -14.28 16.27
CA ASP A 212 1.56 -14.66 17.21
C ASP A 212 0.45 -13.58 17.32
N GLY A 213 0.30 -12.77 16.27
CA GLY A 213 -0.74 -11.73 16.22
C GLY A 213 -0.41 -10.50 17.08
N GLY A 214 0.84 -10.32 17.49
CA GLY A 214 1.29 -9.15 18.24
C GLY A 214 1.54 -9.40 19.73
N GLU A 215 1.42 -10.65 20.20
CA GLU A 215 1.77 -10.99 21.59
C GLU A 215 3.26 -10.78 21.86
N LYS A 216 4.12 -11.09 20.87
CA LYS A 216 5.58 -10.87 20.94
C LYS A 216 6.08 -10.23 19.67
N TYR A 217 7.05 -9.34 19.83
CA TYR A 217 7.74 -8.70 18.74
C TYR A 217 9.22 -8.99 18.76
N VAL A 218 9.76 -9.28 17.58
CA VAL A 218 11.18 -9.50 17.36
C VAL A 218 11.72 -8.42 16.44
N THR A 219 12.84 -7.84 16.77
CA THR A 219 13.48 -6.80 15.95
C THR A 219 14.15 -7.42 14.74
N VAL A 220 13.91 -6.90 13.55
CA VAL A 220 14.69 -7.24 12.36
C VAL A 220 15.99 -6.46 12.38
N PRO A 221 17.17 -7.10 12.36
CA PRO A 221 18.46 -6.42 12.45
C PRO A 221 18.90 -5.85 11.09
N ALA A 222 18.00 -5.15 10.42
CA ALA A 222 18.25 -4.43 9.18
C ALA A 222 17.78 -2.98 9.32
N SER A 223 18.45 -2.06 8.64
CA SER A 223 17.98 -0.68 8.60
C SER A 223 16.66 -0.62 7.82
N TYR A 224 15.58 -0.28 8.52
CA TYR A 224 14.25 -0.20 7.94
C TYR A 224 14.18 0.75 6.74
N SER A 225 15.01 1.80 6.71
CA SER A 225 15.07 2.76 5.60
C SER A 225 15.44 2.13 4.26
N TYR A 226 16.10 0.98 4.25
CA TYR A 226 16.38 0.23 3.01
C TYR A 226 15.20 -0.61 2.53
N LEU A 227 14.25 -0.90 3.42
CA LEU A 227 13.09 -1.76 3.17
C LEU A 227 11.85 -0.97 2.77
N LEU A 228 11.83 0.35 3.00
CA LEU A 228 10.70 1.22 2.70
C LEU A 228 10.79 1.82 1.29
N TYR A 229 9.67 2.34 0.82
CA TYR A 229 9.64 3.19 -0.36
C TYR A 229 10.43 4.49 -0.13
N GLU A 230 10.98 5.08 -1.20
CA GLU A 230 11.91 6.22 -1.11
C GLU A 230 11.31 7.53 -0.60
N ASP A 231 10.01 7.70 -0.71
CA ASP A 231 9.35 8.97 -0.38
C ASP A 231 9.17 9.23 1.11
N ASN A 232 9.65 8.35 1.99
CA ASN A 232 9.61 8.44 3.46
C ASN A 232 8.22 8.78 4.05
N SER A 233 7.19 8.90 3.23
CA SER A 233 5.83 9.22 3.67
C SER A 233 5.05 7.95 4.02
N ILE A 234 5.51 6.79 3.54
CA ILE A 234 4.87 5.50 3.70
C ILE A 234 5.73 4.64 4.64
N THR A 235 5.12 4.16 5.71
CA THR A 235 5.76 3.23 6.66
C THR A 235 5.57 1.76 6.27
N SER A 236 5.15 1.49 5.03
CA SER A 236 4.99 0.15 4.49
C SER A 236 6.26 -0.35 3.82
N LEU A 237 6.51 -1.64 3.95
CA LEU A 237 7.59 -2.31 3.23
C LEU A 237 7.28 -2.37 1.73
N LYS A 238 8.32 -2.39 0.91
CA LYS A 238 8.17 -2.56 -0.55
C LYS A 238 7.53 -3.92 -0.82
N GLU A 239 6.43 -3.91 -1.56
CA GLU A 239 5.75 -5.13 -1.94
C GLU A 239 6.70 -6.09 -2.69
N GLY A 240 6.59 -7.37 -2.38
CA GLY A 240 7.49 -8.40 -2.91
C GLY A 240 8.86 -8.48 -2.23
N SER A 241 9.35 -7.43 -1.58
CA SER A 241 10.68 -7.41 -0.96
C SER A 241 10.77 -8.21 0.34
N TYR A 242 9.69 -8.77 0.81
CA TYR A 242 9.63 -9.52 2.06
C TYR A 242 8.67 -10.70 2.00
N MET A 243 8.91 -11.65 2.87
CA MET A 243 8.04 -12.76 3.17
C MET A 243 8.10 -13.01 4.68
N ILE A 244 6.96 -13.05 5.35
CA ILE A 244 6.88 -13.28 6.79
C ILE A 244 5.93 -14.45 7.02
N THR A 245 6.46 -15.58 7.45
CA THR A 245 5.70 -16.77 7.85
C THR A 245 6.26 -17.34 9.13
N THR A 246 5.51 -18.23 9.79
CA THR A 246 5.97 -18.90 11.00
C THR A 246 7.13 -19.88 10.79
N GLU A 247 7.39 -20.27 9.54
CA GLU A 247 8.43 -21.21 9.14
C GLU A 247 9.68 -20.52 8.61
N LYS A 248 9.49 -19.42 7.87
CA LYS A 248 10.56 -18.67 7.22
C LYS A 248 10.20 -17.20 7.11
N THR A 249 11.09 -16.34 7.54
CA THR A 249 11.00 -14.90 7.29
C THR A 249 12.20 -14.44 6.49
N ALA A 250 11.98 -13.65 5.47
CA ALA A 250 13.05 -13.11 4.64
C ALA A 250 12.72 -11.70 4.17
N PHE A 251 13.76 -10.87 4.06
CA PHE A 251 13.72 -9.55 3.45
C PHE A 251 14.85 -9.43 2.45
N VAL A 252 14.60 -8.71 1.35
CA VAL A 252 15.63 -8.36 0.37
C VAL A 252 15.70 -6.84 0.22
N TYR A 253 16.88 -6.27 0.31
CA TYR A 253 17.09 -4.82 0.33
C TYR A 253 18.48 -4.44 -0.19
N GLY A 254 18.70 -3.16 -0.37
CA GLY A 254 19.97 -2.60 -0.85
C GLY A 254 19.87 -2.05 -2.27
N GLY A 255 20.97 -2.03 -2.98
CA GLY A 255 21.02 -1.67 -4.40
C GLY A 255 21.01 -0.19 -4.73
N LYS A 256 20.49 0.68 -3.88
CA LYS A 256 20.51 2.14 -4.07
C LYS A 256 21.52 2.83 -3.18
N THR A 257 22.07 3.91 -3.71
CA THR A 257 23.08 4.69 -3.02
C THR A 257 22.50 6.03 -2.60
N ALA A 258 22.27 6.22 -1.30
CA ALA A 258 22.37 7.56 -0.75
C ALA A 258 23.87 7.94 -0.75
N ASN A 259 24.24 9.06 -1.36
CA ASN A 259 25.60 9.63 -1.32
C ASN A 259 26.72 8.80 -1.98
N SER A 260 26.49 8.22 -3.16
CA SER A 260 27.54 7.55 -3.97
C SER A 260 28.16 6.29 -3.35
N THR A 261 27.69 5.79 -2.24
CA THR A 261 28.13 4.53 -1.66
C THR A 261 27.30 3.38 -2.23
N LYS A 262 27.91 2.45 -2.92
CA LYS A 262 27.24 1.25 -3.42
C LYS A 262 26.86 0.35 -2.25
N VAL A 263 25.57 0.08 -2.08
CA VAL A 263 25.06 -0.88 -1.11
C VAL A 263 24.75 -2.17 -1.86
N PRO A 264 25.39 -3.30 -1.54
CA PRO A 264 25.06 -4.56 -2.20
C PRO A 264 23.61 -4.96 -1.87
N VAL A 265 22.97 -5.67 -2.78
CA VAL A 265 21.68 -6.27 -2.49
C VAL A 265 21.90 -7.41 -1.52
N THR A 266 21.19 -7.38 -0.41
CA THR A 266 21.33 -8.30 0.72
C THR A 266 20.00 -8.99 0.97
N VAL A 267 20.06 -10.30 1.17
CA VAL A 267 18.97 -11.10 1.72
C VAL A 267 19.24 -11.32 3.19
N ILE A 268 18.29 -10.97 4.04
CA ILE A 268 18.32 -11.30 5.47
C ILE A 268 17.14 -12.23 5.76
N TYR A 269 17.39 -13.29 6.50
CA TYR A 269 16.36 -14.28 6.79
C TYR A 269 16.50 -14.91 8.18
N SER A 270 15.41 -15.50 8.65
CA SER A 270 15.31 -16.27 9.88
C SER A 270 14.43 -17.50 9.65
N ASP A 271 14.84 -18.63 10.23
CA ASP A 271 14.13 -19.92 10.22
C ASP A 271 13.54 -20.27 11.60
N ASP A 272 13.72 -19.42 12.58
CA ASP A 272 13.39 -19.66 13.98
C ASP A 272 12.58 -18.51 14.59
N LYS A 273 11.68 -17.93 13.79
CA LYS A 273 10.80 -16.83 14.21
C LYS A 273 11.57 -15.61 14.72
N GLY A 274 12.70 -15.30 14.08
CA GLY A 274 13.49 -14.13 14.36
C GLY A 274 14.41 -14.23 15.58
N GLU A 275 14.56 -15.40 16.18
CA GLU A 275 15.54 -15.61 17.27
C GLU A 275 16.97 -15.44 16.74
N ASN A 276 17.25 -15.97 15.55
CA ASN A 276 18.51 -15.79 14.85
C ASN A 276 18.30 -15.29 13.43
N TRP A 277 19.22 -14.45 12.97
CA TRP A 277 19.20 -13.88 11.65
C TRP A 277 20.48 -14.16 10.89
N THR A 278 20.33 -14.52 9.64
CA THR A 278 21.44 -14.73 8.70
C THR A 278 21.32 -13.74 7.55
N THR A 279 22.45 -13.22 7.09
CA THR A 279 22.53 -12.31 5.93
C THR A 279 23.38 -12.93 4.83
N CYS A 280 22.94 -12.77 3.58
CA CYS A 280 23.71 -13.14 2.40
C CYS A 280 23.67 -11.98 1.38
N GLU A 281 24.84 -11.50 0.97
CA GLU A 281 24.95 -10.51 -0.08
C GLU A 281 24.88 -11.21 -1.46
N LEU A 282 24.07 -10.65 -2.36
CA LEU A 282 24.00 -11.14 -3.74
C LEU A 282 25.15 -10.54 -4.57
N ASP A 283 25.83 -11.40 -5.30
CA ASP A 283 27.00 -11.01 -6.06
C ASP A 283 26.69 -9.95 -7.15
N ASN A 284 27.49 -8.88 -7.14
CA ASN A 284 27.58 -7.87 -8.20
C ASN A 284 26.27 -7.13 -8.54
N ILE A 285 25.38 -6.93 -7.57
CA ILE A 285 24.16 -6.14 -7.75
C ILE A 285 24.16 -4.91 -6.84
N TYR A 286 24.02 -3.73 -7.48
CA TYR A 286 24.09 -2.45 -6.77
C TYR A 286 23.02 -1.43 -7.17
N ASN A 287 22.11 -1.74 -8.12
CA ASN A 287 21.17 -0.77 -8.67
C ASN A 287 19.78 -1.37 -8.93
N ALA A 288 19.29 -2.21 -8.04
CA ALA A 288 17.95 -2.76 -8.20
C ALA A 288 16.88 -1.78 -7.69
N ASP A 289 15.79 -1.65 -8.45
CA ASP A 289 14.64 -0.81 -8.11
C ASP A 289 13.43 -1.63 -7.67
N TYR A 290 13.39 -2.89 -8.09
CA TYR A 290 12.36 -3.86 -7.76
C TYR A 290 12.99 -5.07 -7.08
N TYR A 291 12.31 -5.59 -6.04
CA TYR A 291 12.70 -6.79 -5.32
C TYR A 291 11.52 -7.72 -5.18
N TYR A 292 11.81 -9.01 -5.26
CA TYR A 292 10.88 -10.07 -4.91
C TYR A 292 11.65 -11.18 -4.20
N VAL A 293 11.10 -11.72 -3.12
CA VAL A 293 11.62 -12.86 -2.39
C VAL A 293 10.51 -13.82 -2.04
N LYS A 294 10.72 -15.10 -2.29
CA LYS A 294 9.81 -16.17 -1.88
C LYS A 294 10.60 -17.44 -1.57
N PHE A 295 10.29 -18.04 -0.45
CA PHE A 295 10.69 -19.41 -0.14
C PHE A 295 9.48 -20.33 -0.35
N PHE A 296 9.72 -21.47 -0.97
CA PHE A 296 8.71 -22.51 -1.22
C PHE A 296 8.69 -23.55 -0.10
N ASP A 297 9.83 -23.70 0.55
CA ASP A 297 10.08 -24.49 1.75
C ASP A 297 11.31 -23.91 2.49
N VAL A 298 11.75 -24.56 3.56
CA VAL A 298 12.88 -24.08 4.37
C VAL A 298 14.20 -23.98 3.61
N ASN A 299 14.37 -24.74 2.52
CA ASN A 299 15.62 -24.80 1.75
C ASN A 299 15.55 -24.05 0.41
N ASN A 300 14.40 -24.11 -0.26
CA ASN A 300 14.26 -23.65 -1.62
C ASN A 300 13.60 -22.28 -1.70
N GLY A 301 14.28 -21.32 -2.33
CA GLY A 301 13.77 -19.98 -2.48
C GLY A 301 14.22 -19.32 -3.79
N VAL A 302 13.58 -18.21 -4.11
CA VAL A 302 13.86 -17.36 -5.26
C VAL A 302 13.96 -15.91 -4.84
N VAL A 303 14.91 -15.18 -5.43
CA VAL A 303 15.02 -13.72 -5.35
C VAL A 303 15.08 -13.16 -6.75
N ILE A 304 14.30 -12.10 -6.99
CA ILE A 304 14.33 -11.33 -8.22
C ILE A 304 14.79 -9.91 -7.91
N CYS A 305 15.77 -9.43 -8.67
CA CYS A 305 16.20 -8.04 -8.65
C CYS A 305 15.89 -7.41 -10.00
N GLY A 306 14.96 -6.47 -10.03
CA GLY A 306 14.57 -5.73 -11.22
C GLY A 306 15.33 -4.42 -11.35
N TYR A 307 15.58 -4.00 -12.59
CA TYR A 307 16.29 -2.79 -12.93
C TYR A 307 15.41 -1.89 -13.77
N ALA A 308 15.35 -0.60 -13.43
CA ALA A 308 14.78 0.38 -14.33
C ALA A 308 15.53 0.33 -15.66
N LYS A 309 14.80 0.44 -16.76
CA LYS A 309 15.35 0.40 -18.10
C LYS A 309 16.36 1.53 -18.28
N SER A 310 17.65 1.25 -18.15
CA SER A 310 18.70 2.18 -18.60
C SER A 310 18.92 1.99 -20.10
N ASN A 311 19.26 3.06 -20.81
CA ASN A 311 19.41 3.05 -22.27
C ASN A 311 20.50 2.08 -22.77
N ASP A 312 21.28 1.46 -21.89
CA ASP A 312 22.50 0.72 -22.24
C ASP A 312 22.47 -0.78 -21.93
N THR A 313 21.44 -1.30 -21.24
CA THR A 313 21.34 -2.73 -20.94
C THR A 313 19.95 -3.27 -21.27
N ASN A 314 19.90 -4.35 -22.08
CA ASN A 314 18.66 -5.09 -22.35
C ASN A 314 18.21 -5.97 -21.16
N GLU A 315 18.87 -5.86 -20.02
CA GLU A 315 18.59 -6.68 -18.85
C GLU A 315 17.53 -5.98 -17.97
N SER A 316 16.36 -6.57 -17.85
CA SER A 316 15.26 -6.03 -17.02
C SER A 316 15.28 -6.57 -15.60
N SER A 317 15.83 -7.76 -15.39
CA SER A 317 15.90 -8.38 -14.07
C SER A 317 16.92 -9.50 -14.02
N ARG A 318 17.32 -9.86 -12.79
CA ARG A 318 18.15 -11.01 -12.49
C ARG A 318 17.46 -11.92 -11.50
N ILE A 319 17.57 -13.23 -11.73
CA ILE A 319 16.88 -14.26 -10.98
C ILE A 319 17.90 -15.10 -10.26
N TYR A 320 17.75 -15.21 -8.95
CA TYR A 320 18.59 -16.01 -8.06
C TYR A 320 17.74 -17.08 -7.42
N LYS A 321 18.34 -18.27 -7.24
CA LYS A 321 17.75 -19.37 -6.48
C LYS A 321 18.68 -19.85 -5.39
N THR A 322 18.09 -20.29 -4.29
CA THR A 322 18.78 -21.03 -3.24
C THR A 322 18.19 -22.43 -3.11
N SER A 323 19.02 -23.39 -2.72
CA SER A 323 18.61 -24.74 -2.34
C SER A 323 19.13 -25.14 -0.95
N ASN A 324 19.69 -24.18 -0.22
CA ASN A 324 20.28 -24.36 1.12
C ASN A 324 19.75 -23.34 2.12
N GLY A 325 18.50 -22.93 1.97
CA GLY A 325 17.83 -22.05 2.92
C GLY A 325 18.22 -20.59 2.85
N GLY A 326 18.95 -20.15 1.82
CA GLY A 326 19.42 -18.79 1.67
C GLY A 326 20.85 -18.54 2.10
N GLU A 327 21.58 -19.58 2.51
CA GLU A 327 23.02 -19.47 2.83
C GLU A 327 23.85 -19.04 1.61
N SER A 328 23.43 -19.49 0.42
CA SER A 328 24.00 -19.04 -0.85
C SER A 328 22.93 -18.97 -1.94
N TRP A 329 23.18 -18.12 -2.93
CA TRP A 329 22.27 -17.86 -4.04
C TRP A 329 23.01 -18.00 -5.37
N GLU A 330 22.43 -18.72 -6.31
CA GLU A 330 22.96 -18.91 -7.65
C GLU A 330 22.12 -18.13 -8.67
N THR A 331 22.76 -17.42 -9.60
CA THR A 331 22.07 -16.81 -10.73
C THR A 331 21.58 -17.90 -11.68
N VAL A 332 20.27 -17.96 -11.94
CA VAL A 332 19.67 -18.94 -12.85
C VAL A 332 19.27 -18.35 -14.18
N GLY A 333 19.05 -17.06 -14.27
CA GLY A 333 18.67 -16.39 -15.51
C GLY A 333 18.37 -14.91 -15.33
N SER A 334 17.85 -14.33 -16.41
CA SER A 334 17.30 -12.98 -16.46
C SER A 334 15.87 -13.04 -16.94
N GLY A 335 15.01 -12.17 -16.41
CA GLY A 335 13.65 -12.03 -16.92
C GLY A 335 13.63 -11.47 -18.35
N PRO A 336 12.48 -11.49 -19.01
CA PRO A 336 12.34 -10.89 -20.35
C PRO A 336 12.77 -9.44 -20.36
N ALA A 337 13.64 -9.08 -21.33
CA ALA A 337 14.09 -7.70 -21.52
C ALA A 337 12.99 -6.90 -22.22
N THR A 338 12.05 -6.35 -21.49
CA THR A 338 10.91 -5.64 -22.05
C THR A 338 10.72 -4.25 -21.45
N ASN A 339 10.17 -4.12 -20.24
CA ASN A 339 9.86 -2.85 -19.61
C ASN A 339 10.08 -2.94 -18.09
N ILE A 340 9.60 -1.97 -17.33
CA ILE A 340 9.67 -1.95 -15.86
C ILE A 340 8.78 -3.07 -15.31
N ILE A 341 9.30 -3.81 -14.35
CA ILE A 341 8.54 -4.86 -13.66
C ILE A 341 7.49 -4.19 -12.76
N LYS A 342 6.24 -4.60 -12.94
CA LYS A 342 5.11 -4.24 -12.07
C LYS A 342 4.98 -5.19 -10.89
N GLY A 343 5.20 -6.49 -11.14
CA GLY A 343 5.12 -7.49 -10.12
C GLY A 343 5.56 -8.86 -10.61
N VAL A 344 5.95 -9.70 -9.67
CA VAL A 344 6.33 -11.09 -9.89
C VAL A 344 5.56 -11.96 -8.93
N VAL A 345 5.07 -13.10 -9.41
CA VAL A 345 4.41 -14.12 -8.58
C VAL A 345 4.95 -15.47 -8.96
N TYR A 346 5.52 -16.20 -8.02
CA TYR A 346 5.86 -17.60 -8.18
C TYR A 346 4.80 -18.49 -7.53
N VAL A 347 4.26 -19.41 -8.30
CA VAL A 347 3.30 -20.43 -7.82
C VAL A 347 4.03 -21.61 -7.19
N THR A 348 5.04 -22.12 -7.91
CA THR A 348 5.95 -23.17 -7.46
C THR A 348 7.40 -22.76 -7.70
N ALA A 349 8.37 -23.55 -7.28
CA ALA A 349 9.79 -23.29 -7.54
C ALA A 349 10.11 -23.19 -9.05
N ASP A 350 9.31 -23.80 -9.92
CA ASP A 350 9.53 -23.80 -11.35
C ASP A 350 8.59 -22.88 -12.12
N VAL A 351 7.39 -22.62 -11.59
CA VAL A 351 6.37 -21.82 -12.28
C VAL A 351 6.26 -20.43 -11.65
N GLY A 352 6.52 -19.41 -12.46
CA GLY A 352 6.44 -18.01 -12.07
C GLY A 352 5.89 -17.12 -13.19
N PHE A 353 5.31 -16.00 -12.79
CA PHE A 353 4.74 -14.99 -13.68
C PHE A 353 5.44 -13.64 -13.43
N PHE A 354 5.78 -12.96 -14.52
CA PHE A 354 6.41 -11.66 -14.53
C PHE A 354 5.51 -10.69 -15.30
N CYS A 355 4.98 -9.70 -14.59
CA CYS A 355 4.13 -8.65 -15.14
C CYS A 355 4.94 -7.36 -15.28
N TYR A 356 4.83 -6.74 -16.43
CA TYR A 356 5.56 -5.53 -16.80
C TYR A 356 4.61 -4.37 -17.08
N ASP A 357 5.13 -3.14 -17.08
CA ASP A 357 4.39 -2.00 -17.62
C ASP A 357 3.94 -2.28 -19.05
N TYR A 358 2.65 -2.07 -19.32
CA TYR A 358 2.10 -2.21 -20.66
C TYR A 358 2.46 -0.99 -21.51
N VAL A 359 2.85 -1.24 -22.74
CA VAL A 359 3.05 -0.22 -23.77
C VAL A 359 2.21 -0.58 -24.98
N ASP A 360 1.51 0.40 -25.55
CA ASP A 360 0.66 0.19 -26.72
C ASP A 360 1.43 -0.52 -27.85
N GLY A 361 0.82 -1.56 -28.39
CA GLY A 361 1.42 -2.42 -29.43
C GLY A 361 2.12 -3.67 -28.90
N MET A 362 2.18 -3.88 -27.57
CA MET A 362 2.61 -5.17 -27.01
C MET A 362 1.49 -6.20 -27.16
N ASP A 363 1.85 -7.44 -27.56
CA ASP A 363 0.91 -8.55 -27.58
C ASP A 363 0.51 -9.01 -26.16
N SER A 364 1.43 -8.87 -25.21
CA SER A 364 1.21 -9.14 -23.79
C SER A 364 2.31 -8.48 -22.96
N ASN A 365 1.95 -7.97 -21.78
CA ASN A 365 2.89 -7.50 -20.75
C ASN A 365 3.14 -8.55 -19.66
N LEU A 366 2.56 -9.77 -19.80
CA LEU A 366 2.68 -10.86 -18.85
C LEU A 366 3.45 -12.02 -19.46
N TYR A 367 4.44 -12.50 -18.71
CA TYR A 367 5.29 -13.62 -19.10
C TYR A 367 5.26 -14.71 -18.03
N LYS A 368 5.40 -15.96 -18.47
CA LYS A 368 5.45 -17.14 -17.63
C LYS A 368 6.79 -17.85 -17.80
N THR A 369 7.32 -18.38 -16.73
CA THR A 369 8.37 -19.41 -16.71
C THR A 369 7.83 -20.71 -16.18
N ASP A 370 8.30 -21.83 -16.75
CA ASP A 370 8.00 -23.19 -16.30
C ASP A 370 9.26 -23.97 -15.88
N ASP A 371 10.41 -23.29 -15.86
CA ASP A 371 11.72 -23.86 -15.56
C ASP A 371 12.49 -23.06 -14.49
N GLY A 372 11.73 -22.28 -13.74
CA GLY A 372 12.21 -21.51 -12.61
C GLY A 372 12.98 -20.25 -12.96
N GLY A 373 12.73 -19.69 -14.14
CA GLY A 373 13.31 -18.44 -14.58
C GLY A 373 14.45 -18.57 -15.58
N LYS A 374 14.69 -19.77 -16.15
CA LYS A 374 15.69 -19.94 -17.21
C LYS A 374 15.16 -19.50 -18.56
N THR A 375 13.90 -19.82 -18.85
CA THR A 375 13.20 -19.39 -20.06
C THR A 375 11.83 -18.81 -19.75
N PHE A 376 11.31 -17.99 -20.70
CA PHE A 376 10.03 -17.31 -20.55
C PHE A 376 9.23 -17.37 -21.85
N ALA A 377 7.91 -17.53 -21.69
CA ALA A 377 6.93 -17.39 -22.75
C ALA A 377 5.92 -16.30 -22.42
N LYS A 378 5.43 -15.58 -23.43
CA LYS A 378 4.31 -14.64 -23.25
C LYS A 378 3.06 -15.41 -22.85
N VAL A 379 2.32 -14.90 -21.89
CA VAL A 379 0.97 -15.39 -21.57
C VAL A 379 0.01 -14.74 -22.57
N ILE A 380 -0.59 -15.56 -23.41
CA ILE A 380 -1.61 -15.14 -24.38
C ILE A 380 -2.94 -15.73 -23.94
N LEU A 381 -3.89 -14.86 -23.67
CA LEU A 381 -5.24 -15.25 -23.25
C LEU A 381 -6.18 -15.25 -24.45
N GLU A 382 -7.08 -16.22 -24.49
CA GLU A 382 -8.02 -16.41 -25.59
C GLU A 382 -9.02 -15.26 -25.65
N ALA A 383 -9.15 -14.65 -26.82
CA ALA A 383 -10.10 -13.56 -27.06
C ALA A 383 -11.55 -14.05 -26.95
N GLN A 384 -12.43 -13.20 -26.44
CA GLN A 384 -13.86 -13.47 -26.32
C GLN A 384 -14.65 -12.50 -27.22
N GLU A 385 -15.95 -12.70 -27.32
CA GLU A 385 -16.84 -11.77 -27.99
C GLU A 385 -17.20 -10.60 -27.04
N LEU A 386 -17.15 -9.37 -27.56
CA LEU A 386 -17.62 -8.19 -26.82
C LEU A 386 -19.14 -8.11 -26.88
N ASP A 387 -19.76 -7.68 -25.80
CA ASP A 387 -21.20 -7.45 -25.77
C ASP A 387 -21.57 -6.28 -26.69
N SER A 388 -22.30 -6.57 -27.75
CA SER A 388 -22.69 -5.59 -28.79
C SER A 388 -23.59 -4.46 -28.28
N SER A 389 -24.22 -4.62 -27.12
CA SER A 389 -25.07 -3.58 -26.52
C SER A 389 -24.26 -2.40 -25.97
N ALA A 390 -23.05 -2.64 -25.51
CA ALA A 390 -22.16 -1.62 -24.96
C ALA A 390 -21.38 -0.85 -26.04
N ALA A 391 -21.13 -1.46 -27.19
CA ALA A 391 -20.41 -0.83 -28.30
C ALA A 391 -21.22 0.29 -28.99
N ASN A 392 -22.55 0.28 -28.86
CA ASN A 392 -23.44 1.25 -29.54
C ASN A 392 -23.68 2.56 -28.74
N SER A 393 -23.26 2.63 -27.49
CA SER A 393 -23.51 3.83 -26.65
C SER A 393 -22.61 5.02 -27.00
N GLN A 394 -21.51 4.80 -27.71
CA GLN A 394 -20.54 5.86 -28.02
C GLN A 394 -20.85 6.61 -29.34
N ASN A 395 -21.79 6.12 -30.18
CA ASN A 395 -22.12 6.73 -31.46
C ASN A 395 -23.25 7.78 -31.40
N GLN A 396 -23.81 8.13 -30.24
CA GLN A 396 -24.95 9.04 -30.15
C GLN A 396 -24.66 10.48 -29.75
N GLU A 397 -23.44 10.86 -29.37
CA GLU A 397 -23.16 12.26 -28.93
C GLU A 397 -22.55 13.21 -29.98
N SER A 398 -22.41 12.82 -31.24
CA SER A 398 -21.86 13.71 -32.27
C SER A 398 -22.79 13.98 -33.48
N SER A 399 -24.10 14.02 -33.30
CA SER A 399 -25.00 14.47 -34.35
C SER A 399 -25.83 15.67 -33.93
N SER A 400 -25.26 16.87 -34.00
CA SER A 400 -26.04 18.12 -34.12
C SER A 400 -25.54 18.92 -35.32
N LYS A 401 -26.40 18.85 -36.41
CA LYS A 401 -26.62 19.80 -37.48
C LYS A 401 -25.46 20.22 -38.38
N ALA A 402 -25.48 19.76 -39.62
CA ALA A 402 -25.67 20.67 -40.79
C ALA A 402 -25.73 19.88 -42.10
N ASP A 403 -26.79 20.17 -42.84
CA ASP A 403 -26.87 20.26 -44.29
C ASP A 403 -26.45 19.07 -45.20
N GLY A 404 -27.46 18.65 -46.00
CA GLY A 404 -27.47 17.56 -46.93
C GLY A 404 -26.28 17.43 -47.87
N THR A 405 -25.49 16.42 -47.62
CA THR A 405 -24.70 15.77 -48.67
C THR A 405 -24.56 14.30 -48.25
N SER A 406 -24.94 13.38 -49.11
CA SER A 406 -24.84 11.96 -48.94
C SER A 406 -23.37 11.57 -48.77
N VAL A 407 -22.96 11.26 -47.52
CA VAL A 407 -21.66 10.66 -47.21
C VAL A 407 -21.88 9.14 -47.13
N THR A 408 -21.15 8.45 -47.99
CA THR A 408 -20.94 7.01 -48.00
C THR A 408 -20.72 6.53 -46.58
N SER A 409 -21.43 5.46 -46.19
CA SER A 409 -21.26 4.74 -44.91
C SER A 409 -19.80 4.40 -44.71
N GLU A 410 -19.10 5.14 -43.85
CA GLU A 410 -17.89 4.65 -43.20
C GLU A 410 -18.31 3.43 -42.39
N SER A 411 -17.66 2.29 -42.67
CA SER A 411 -17.79 1.06 -41.90
C SER A 411 -17.35 1.37 -40.48
N THR A 412 -18.28 1.38 -39.54
CA THR A 412 -17.98 1.37 -38.10
C THR A 412 -17.12 0.12 -37.84
N GLU A 413 -15.84 0.31 -37.68
CA GLU A 413 -14.94 -0.78 -37.29
C GLU A 413 -15.43 -1.30 -35.93
N GLN A 414 -15.88 -2.53 -35.92
CA GLN A 414 -16.37 -3.19 -34.71
C GLN A 414 -15.16 -3.40 -33.79
N LEU A 415 -15.21 -2.85 -32.57
CA LEU A 415 -14.18 -3.04 -31.56
C LEU A 415 -13.91 -4.54 -31.36
N LYS A 416 -12.64 -4.93 -31.38
CA LYS A 416 -12.23 -6.32 -31.15
C LYS A 416 -11.80 -6.48 -29.70
N TRP A 417 -11.98 -7.69 -29.17
CA TRP A 417 -11.59 -8.03 -27.80
C TRP A 417 -10.17 -7.58 -27.43
N ASN A 418 -9.19 -7.92 -28.27
CA ASN A 418 -7.78 -7.61 -28.02
C ASN A 418 -7.45 -6.11 -28.16
N ASP A 419 -8.32 -5.31 -28.76
CA ASP A 419 -8.17 -3.86 -28.81
C ASP A 419 -8.69 -3.22 -27.52
N VAL A 420 -9.57 -3.91 -26.81
CA VAL A 420 -10.16 -3.48 -25.54
C VAL A 420 -9.36 -3.99 -24.35
N TYR A 421 -9.24 -5.30 -24.19
CA TYR A 421 -8.58 -5.92 -23.03
C TYR A 421 -7.17 -6.36 -23.38
N LYS A 422 -6.19 -5.56 -23.01
CA LYS A 422 -4.81 -5.66 -23.49
C LYS A 422 -3.73 -5.59 -22.40
N GLU A 423 -4.03 -4.97 -21.25
CA GLU A 423 -3.09 -4.84 -20.15
C GLU A 423 -3.41 -5.86 -19.05
N ALA A 424 -2.52 -6.82 -18.82
CA ALA A 424 -2.62 -7.74 -17.70
C ALA A 424 -2.17 -7.06 -16.41
N LEU A 425 -2.93 -7.26 -15.35
CA LEU A 425 -2.48 -6.97 -13.99
C LEU A 425 -1.63 -8.11 -13.44
N VAL A 426 -0.92 -7.85 -12.34
CA VAL A 426 -0.14 -8.88 -11.65
C VAL A 426 -1.07 -10.02 -11.24
N PRO A 427 -0.76 -11.29 -11.59
CA PRO A 427 -1.60 -12.42 -11.24
C PRO A 427 -1.75 -12.60 -9.74
N VAL A 428 -2.93 -12.99 -9.31
CA VAL A 428 -3.22 -13.36 -7.93
C VAL A 428 -3.34 -14.86 -7.82
N VAL A 429 -2.68 -15.46 -6.83
CA VAL A 429 -2.75 -16.90 -6.55
C VAL A 429 -3.47 -17.08 -5.22
N ASP A 430 -4.54 -17.85 -5.25
CA ASP A 430 -5.31 -18.13 -4.05
C ASP A 430 -4.74 -19.34 -3.24
N SER A 431 -5.27 -19.59 -2.05
CA SER A 431 -4.82 -20.68 -1.17
C SER A 431 -5.07 -22.06 -1.76
N THR A 432 -5.93 -22.19 -2.75
CA THR A 432 -6.18 -23.46 -3.47
C THR A 432 -5.25 -23.64 -4.66
N GLY A 433 -4.39 -22.65 -4.95
CA GLY A 433 -3.47 -22.64 -6.09
C GLY A 433 -4.11 -22.17 -7.40
N ILE A 434 -5.36 -21.67 -7.37
CA ILE A 434 -5.98 -21.07 -8.55
C ILE A 434 -5.32 -19.74 -8.83
N ILE A 435 -4.89 -19.53 -10.07
CA ILE A 435 -4.27 -18.31 -10.54
C ILE A 435 -5.33 -17.48 -11.26
N THR A 436 -5.50 -16.24 -10.84
CA THR A 436 -6.42 -15.29 -11.48
C THR A 436 -5.63 -14.19 -12.19
N ILE A 437 -5.99 -13.90 -13.44
CA ILE A 437 -5.49 -12.78 -14.22
C ILE A 437 -6.67 -11.86 -14.57
N TYR A 438 -6.45 -10.57 -14.40
CA TYR A 438 -7.34 -9.53 -14.90
C TYR A 438 -6.68 -8.83 -16.08
N LEU A 439 -7.38 -8.75 -17.21
CA LEU A 439 -7.00 -7.89 -18.34
C LEU A 439 -7.80 -6.61 -18.28
N THR A 440 -7.12 -5.50 -18.15
CA THR A 440 -7.72 -4.15 -18.19
C THR A 440 -7.59 -3.54 -19.58
N GLN A 441 -8.23 -2.39 -19.75
CA GLN A 441 -8.20 -1.62 -20.98
C GLN A 441 -6.98 -0.69 -21.07
N GLY A 442 -6.19 -0.61 -19.98
CA GLY A 442 -5.12 0.38 -19.85
C GLY A 442 -5.67 1.80 -19.60
N LYS A 443 -4.76 2.77 -19.51
CA LYS A 443 -5.07 4.16 -19.13
C LYS A 443 -6.06 4.88 -20.04
N ASN A 444 -6.21 4.45 -21.30
CA ASN A 444 -7.04 5.10 -22.31
C ASN A 444 -8.23 4.22 -22.73
N GLY A 445 -8.67 3.34 -21.86
CA GLY A 445 -9.81 2.47 -22.12
C GLY A 445 -11.11 3.28 -22.27
N VAL A 446 -11.91 2.92 -23.26
CA VAL A 446 -13.19 3.62 -23.57
C VAL A 446 -14.41 2.70 -23.56
N TYR A 447 -14.20 1.40 -23.60
CA TYR A 447 -15.30 0.42 -23.56
C TYR A 447 -15.91 0.40 -22.15
N ASN A 448 -17.22 0.58 -22.04
CA ASN A 448 -17.91 0.74 -20.75
C ASN A 448 -17.20 1.76 -19.83
N ASP A 449 -16.90 2.95 -20.38
CA ASP A 449 -16.20 4.06 -19.66
C ASP A 449 -14.84 3.68 -19.10
N GLY A 450 -14.19 2.64 -19.67
CA GLY A 450 -12.89 2.14 -19.18
C GLY A 450 -12.96 1.31 -17.89
N LYS A 451 -14.16 1.10 -17.33
CA LYS A 451 -14.40 0.54 -15.99
C LYS A 451 -14.60 -0.98 -15.96
N THR A 452 -14.16 -1.69 -16.97
CA THR A 452 -14.28 -3.15 -17.00
C THR A 452 -12.95 -3.84 -17.20
N ALA A 453 -12.80 -5.00 -16.55
CA ALA A 453 -11.70 -5.94 -16.74
C ALA A 453 -12.24 -7.33 -17.11
N ALA A 454 -11.49 -8.06 -17.92
CA ALA A 454 -11.77 -9.44 -18.21
C ALA A 454 -11.03 -10.36 -17.23
N LYS A 455 -11.75 -11.27 -16.59
CA LYS A 455 -11.21 -12.20 -15.59
C LYS A 455 -10.95 -13.56 -16.24
N TYR A 456 -9.73 -14.07 -16.05
CA TYR A 456 -9.34 -15.42 -16.44
C TYR A 456 -8.79 -16.17 -15.22
N GLN A 457 -9.03 -17.50 -15.18
CA GLN A 457 -8.51 -18.36 -14.12
C GLN A 457 -7.83 -19.60 -14.69
N SER A 458 -6.82 -20.06 -13.96
CA SER A 458 -6.11 -21.31 -14.22
C SER A 458 -6.02 -22.13 -12.94
N SER A 459 -6.28 -23.43 -13.03
CA SER A 459 -6.07 -24.41 -11.94
C SER A 459 -4.94 -25.39 -12.22
N ASP A 460 -4.17 -25.18 -13.28
CA ASP A 460 -3.09 -26.05 -13.76
C ASP A 460 -1.76 -25.30 -13.92
N ASN A 461 -1.47 -24.40 -12.96
CA ASN A 461 -0.26 -23.58 -12.94
C ASN A 461 -0.09 -22.72 -14.21
N GLY A 462 -1.19 -22.23 -14.77
CA GLY A 462 -1.17 -21.35 -15.94
C GLY A 462 -0.88 -22.09 -17.25
N SER A 463 -1.09 -23.40 -17.33
CA SER A 463 -0.98 -24.16 -18.57
C SER A 463 -2.20 -23.95 -19.46
N THR A 464 -3.39 -23.84 -18.86
CA THR A 464 -4.63 -23.46 -19.54
C THR A 464 -5.35 -22.35 -18.78
N TRP A 465 -6.11 -21.55 -19.51
CA TRP A 465 -6.84 -20.41 -18.96
C TRP A 465 -8.32 -20.49 -19.34
N LYS A 466 -9.18 -20.34 -18.35
CA LYS A 466 -10.61 -20.26 -18.54
C LYS A 466 -11.07 -18.83 -18.36
N TYR A 467 -11.77 -18.29 -19.33
CA TYR A 467 -12.50 -17.03 -19.18
C TYR A 467 -13.65 -17.19 -18.17
N ILE A 468 -13.74 -16.29 -17.22
CA ILE A 468 -14.74 -16.32 -16.15
C ILE A 468 -15.84 -15.27 -16.41
N GLY A 469 -15.48 -14.12 -16.94
CA GLY A 469 -16.43 -13.05 -17.22
C GLY A 469 -15.76 -11.67 -17.26
N GLN A 470 -16.56 -10.67 -17.55
CA GLN A 470 -16.20 -9.27 -17.38
C GLN A 470 -16.58 -8.84 -15.96
N MET A 471 -15.74 -8.01 -15.38
CA MET A 471 -15.94 -7.44 -14.05
C MET A 471 -15.88 -5.92 -14.14
N GLU A 472 -16.72 -5.25 -13.35
CA GLU A 472 -16.63 -3.81 -13.18
C GLU A 472 -15.44 -3.49 -12.26
N ILE A 473 -14.53 -2.63 -12.74
CA ILE A 473 -13.48 -2.05 -11.91
C ILE A 473 -14.15 -0.89 -11.16
N LYS A 474 -14.30 -1.02 -9.86
CA LYS A 474 -14.74 0.09 -9.01
C LYS A 474 -13.50 0.93 -8.73
N ASP A 475 -13.59 2.22 -9.08
CA ASP A 475 -12.59 3.24 -8.76
C ASP A 475 -12.41 3.36 -7.24
#